data_4595910b5eb61d88df49eb363f64766a
#
_entry.id   4595910b5eb61d88df49eb363f64766a
#
_cell.length_a   1.000
_cell.length_b   1.000
_cell.length_c   1.000
_cell.angle_alpha   90.00
_cell.angle_beta   90.00
_cell.angle_gamma   90.00
#
_symmetry.space_group_name_H-M   'P 1'
#
loop_
_entity.id
_entity.type
_entity.pdbx_description
1 polymer ?
#
loop_
_entity_poly.entity_id
_entity_poly.type
_entity_poly.pdbx_seq_one_letter_code
_entity_poly.pdbx_strand_id
1 'polypeptide(L)'
;MLPSLKIVSWNIRWGGKDRLASILAALQQHMPGVVVLSEVTGDESGGALVAGLERMGLFTCTPLPPPGRHLGVLIAAREPCRTVTPIATADLKSWHVIAAEFAELTVFGIYLPWDDRKAPYWALLHDELQRRQGRTVLVTGDFNTGLSDLDGSGEALKHAAAMAKMEMLGLYDPWRAAHPEVREFTWGQGSAGTQRLDYAYVSQHVLPRHINVHHSHAERLSGTSDHSMLIVTIDSAALEPAPRASEIEPVEEVV
;
A
#
# COMPACT_ATOMS: atom_id res chain seq x y z
N MET A 1 1.95 24.20 -10.14
CA MET A 1 2.33 22.85 -9.66
C MET A 1 1.25 21.90 -10.11
N LEU A 2 1.59 20.82 -10.77
CA LEU A 2 0.65 19.75 -11.11
C LEU A 2 0.12 19.14 -9.81
N PRO A 3 -1.14 18.73 -9.75
CA PRO A 3 -1.70 18.13 -8.55
C PRO A 3 -0.93 16.85 -8.19
N SER A 4 -0.71 16.62 -6.91
CA SER A 4 -0.12 15.40 -6.39
C SER A 4 -1.22 14.44 -5.93
N LEU A 5 -1.00 13.13 -6.12
CA LEU A 5 -1.85 12.09 -5.58
C LEU A 5 -1.34 11.70 -4.19
N LYS A 6 -2.19 11.83 -3.19
CA LYS A 6 -1.90 11.36 -1.84
C LYS A 6 -2.60 10.02 -1.59
N ILE A 7 -1.82 9.02 -1.20
CA ILE A 7 -2.29 7.68 -0.87
C ILE A 7 -1.98 7.43 0.61
N VAL A 8 -2.97 6.94 1.34
CA VAL A 8 -2.81 6.51 2.73
C VAL A 8 -2.96 5.01 2.81
N SER A 9 -1.95 4.33 3.36
CA SER A 9 -1.99 2.90 3.66
C SER A 9 -1.95 2.70 5.17
N TRP A 10 -2.87 1.87 5.72
CA TRP A 10 -2.97 1.72 7.15
C TRP A 10 -3.65 0.40 7.57
N ASN A 11 -3.03 -0.33 8.47
CA ASN A 11 -3.67 -1.43 9.18
C ASN A 11 -4.52 -0.83 10.31
N ILE A 12 -5.85 -1.00 10.23
CA ILE A 12 -6.81 -0.40 11.18
C ILE A 12 -7.13 -1.30 12.38
N ARG A 13 -6.46 -2.44 12.47
CA ARG A 13 -6.58 -3.39 13.57
C ARG A 13 -8.01 -3.88 13.79
N TRP A 14 -8.30 -5.11 13.35
CA TRP A 14 -9.57 -5.82 13.60
C TRP A 14 -10.83 -5.01 13.23
N GLY A 15 -10.87 -4.39 12.04
CA GLY A 15 -12.02 -3.65 11.53
C GLY A 15 -12.31 -2.32 12.26
N GLY A 16 -11.38 -1.86 13.09
CA GLY A 16 -11.54 -0.59 13.82
C GLY A 16 -12.51 -0.62 14.99
N LYS A 17 -13.61 -1.36 14.88
CA LYS A 17 -14.64 -1.50 15.94
C LYS A 17 -15.03 -0.15 16.59
N ASP A 18 -14.90 -0.05 17.92
CA ASP A 18 -15.16 1.15 18.72
C ASP A 18 -14.25 2.35 18.39
N ARG A 19 -13.16 2.13 17.64
CA ARG A 19 -12.22 3.18 17.20
C ARG A 19 -12.55 3.77 15.82
N LEU A 20 -13.65 3.32 15.18
CA LEU A 20 -14.00 3.72 13.82
C LEU A 20 -14.12 5.24 13.64
N ALA A 21 -14.70 5.94 14.61
CA ALA A 21 -14.78 7.41 14.55
C ALA A 21 -13.40 8.07 14.53
N SER A 22 -12.47 7.59 15.35
CA SER A 22 -11.09 8.08 15.40
C SER A 22 -10.34 7.74 14.11
N ILE A 23 -10.56 6.56 13.54
CA ILE A 23 -9.99 6.13 12.25
C ILE A 23 -10.44 7.07 11.13
N LEU A 24 -11.73 7.31 11.00
CA LEU A 24 -12.27 8.21 9.97
C LEU A 24 -11.79 9.65 10.15
N ALA A 25 -11.71 10.14 11.40
CA ALA A 25 -11.17 11.48 11.69
C ALA A 25 -9.70 11.60 11.30
N ALA A 26 -8.87 10.59 11.58
CA ALA A 26 -7.47 10.56 11.18
C ALA A 26 -7.32 10.56 9.64
N LEU A 27 -8.08 9.72 8.94
CA LEU A 27 -8.09 9.70 7.47
C LEU A 27 -8.50 11.06 6.90
N GLN A 28 -9.51 11.71 7.48
CA GLN A 28 -9.99 13.02 7.03
C GLN A 28 -8.91 14.10 7.18
N GLN A 29 -8.11 14.09 8.24
CA GLN A 29 -7.01 15.03 8.44
C GLN A 29 -5.96 14.95 7.33
N HIS A 30 -5.69 13.75 6.83
CA HIS A 30 -4.72 13.54 5.76
C HIS A 30 -5.26 13.84 4.35
N MET A 31 -6.58 13.94 4.18
CA MET A 31 -7.26 14.23 2.90
C MET A 31 -6.74 13.35 1.74
N PRO A 32 -6.76 12.02 1.84
CA PRO A 32 -6.24 11.14 0.81
C PRO A 32 -7.08 11.19 -0.47
N GLY A 33 -6.41 10.98 -1.62
CA GLY A 33 -7.05 10.65 -2.90
C GLY A 33 -7.36 9.16 -3.02
N VAL A 34 -6.52 8.31 -2.40
CA VAL A 34 -6.68 6.85 -2.31
C VAL A 34 -6.37 6.40 -0.90
N VAL A 35 -7.13 5.44 -0.39
CA VAL A 35 -6.83 4.72 0.86
C VAL A 35 -6.68 3.23 0.59
N VAL A 36 -5.72 2.61 1.26
CA VAL A 36 -5.50 1.17 1.30
C VAL A 36 -5.55 0.75 2.78
N LEU A 37 -6.62 0.13 3.19
CA LEU A 37 -6.82 -0.26 4.57
C LEU A 37 -6.69 -1.77 4.72
N SER A 38 -5.86 -2.23 5.65
CA SER A 38 -5.73 -3.64 6.01
C SER A 38 -6.40 -3.94 7.35
N GLU A 39 -6.68 -5.21 7.58
CA GLU A 39 -7.50 -5.74 8.67
C GLU A 39 -8.96 -5.23 8.66
N VAL A 40 -9.49 -4.93 7.48
CA VAL A 40 -10.91 -4.63 7.32
C VAL A 40 -11.74 -5.90 7.46
N THR A 41 -12.92 -5.79 8.08
CA THR A 41 -13.87 -6.89 8.27
C THR A 41 -15.08 -6.74 7.35
N GLY A 42 -15.76 -7.85 7.04
CA GLY A 42 -16.99 -7.84 6.24
C GLY A 42 -18.27 -7.86 7.07
N ASP A 43 -18.20 -7.42 8.31
CA ASP A 43 -19.32 -7.30 9.23
C ASP A 43 -19.89 -5.87 9.28
N GLU A 44 -20.72 -5.57 10.27
CA GLU A 44 -21.31 -4.25 10.49
C GLU A 44 -20.24 -3.13 10.61
N SER A 45 -19.09 -3.43 11.23
CA SER A 45 -17.98 -2.48 11.36
C SER A 45 -17.40 -2.10 9.99
N GLY A 46 -17.19 -3.10 9.11
CA GLY A 46 -16.75 -2.85 7.74
C GLY A 46 -17.79 -2.06 6.92
N GLY A 47 -19.07 -2.36 7.07
CA GLY A 47 -20.15 -1.58 6.44
C GLY A 47 -20.17 -0.12 6.92
N ALA A 48 -19.99 0.12 8.21
CA ALA A 48 -19.92 1.46 8.78
C ALA A 48 -18.65 2.23 8.33
N LEU A 49 -17.51 1.53 8.17
CA LEU A 49 -16.29 2.08 7.59
C LEU A 49 -16.53 2.56 6.16
N VAL A 50 -17.13 1.71 5.30
CA VAL A 50 -17.46 2.05 3.91
C VAL A 50 -18.33 3.31 3.86
N ALA A 51 -19.43 3.33 4.63
CA ALA A 51 -20.31 4.49 4.70
C ALA A 51 -19.58 5.77 5.19
N GLY A 52 -18.59 5.62 6.07
CA GLY A 52 -17.75 6.71 6.53
C GLY A 52 -16.85 7.25 5.42
N LEU A 53 -16.20 6.38 4.66
CA LEU A 53 -15.35 6.73 3.53
C LEU A 53 -16.16 7.41 2.41
N GLU A 54 -17.35 6.92 2.10
CA GLU A 54 -18.23 7.53 1.10
C GLU A 54 -18.63 8.96 1.46
N ARG A 55 -18.92 9.23 2.74
CA ARG A 55 -19.15 10.60 3.22
C ARG A 55 -17.94 11.52 3.07
N MET A 56 -16.73 10.97 3.01
CA MET A 56 -15.49 11.69 2.73
C MET A 56 -15.23 11.84 1.21
N GLY A 57 -16.10 11.30 0.36
CA GLY A 57 -15.93 11.24 -1.09
C GLY A 57 -14.91 10.21 -1.56
N LEU A 58 -14.70 9.16 -0.77
CA LEU A 58 -13.86 8.01 -1.11
C LEU A 58 -14.76 6.80 -1.36
N PHE A 59 -14.86 6.39 -2.63
CA PHE A 59 -15.70 5.28 -3.05
C PHE A 59 -14.90 3.99 -3.08
N THR A 60 -15.49 2.91 -2.56
CA THR A 60 -14.82 1.62 -2.48
C THR A 60 -14.61 1.02 -3.85
N CYS A 61 -13.36 0.64 -4.13
CA CYS A 61 -12.97 -0.10 -5.32
C CYS A 61 -13.14 -1.61 -5.11
N THR A 62 -12.89 -2.10 -3.89
CA THR A 62 -12.83 -3.53 -3.58
C THR A 62 -14.03 -3.98 -2.75
N PRO A 63 -14.53 -5.22 -2.92
CA PRO A 63 -15.53 -5.77 -2.03
C PRO A 63 -14.95 -5.96 -0.62
N LEU A 64 -15.81 -5.90 0.39
CA LEU A 64 -15.42 -6.31 1.73
C LEU A 64 -15.12 -7.82 1.78
N PRO A 65 -14.23 -8.27 2.68
CA PRO A 65 -14.04 -9.69 2.94
C PRO A 65 -15.35 -10.33 3.41
N PRO A 66 -15.49 -11.65 3.31
CA PRO A 66 -16.69 -12.34 3.82
C PRO A 66 -16.92 -12.05 5.32
N PRO A 67 -18.18 -12.04 5.77
CA PRO A 67 -18.52 -11.88 7.19
C PRO A 67 -17.81 -12.90 8.08
N GLY A 68 -17.61 -12.56 9.34
CA GLY A 68 -16.99 -13.41 10.34
C GLY A 68 -15.60 -12.94 10.74
N ARG A 69 -14.70 -13.87 11.06
CA ARG A 69 -13.32 -13.55 11.50
C ARG A 69 -12.34 -13.40 10.32
N HIS A 70 -12.83 -12.87 9.20
CA HIS A 70 -12.01 -12.65 8.03
C HIS A 70 -11.50 -11.20 8.03
N LEU A 71 -10.19 -11.04 7.92
CA LEU A 71 -9.53 -9.76 7.80
C LEU A 71 -8.96 -9.65 6.39
N GLY A 72 -9.11 -8.49 5.77
CA GLY A 72 -8.67 -8.28 4.40
C GLY A 72 -8.29 -6.84 4.11
N VAL A 73 -8.06 -6.58 2.83
CA VAL A 73 -7.75 -5.27 2.29
C VAL A 73 -9.01 -4.61 1.74
N LEU A 74 -9.13 -3.30 1.97
CA LEU A 74 -10.08 -2.43 1.30
C LEU A 74 -9.31 -1.31 0.62
N ILE A 75 -9.60 -1.09 -0.67
CA ILE A 75 -9.12 0.08 -1.41
C ILE A 75 -10.33 0.97 -1.71
N ALA A 76 -10.22 2.25 -1.39
CA ALA A 76 -11.20 3.26 -1.76
C ALA A 76 -10.51 4.51 -2.30
N ALA A 77 -11.16 5.20 -3.24
CA ALA A 77 -10.57 6.33 -3.96
C ALA A 77 -11.61 7.42 -4.27
N ARG A 78 -11.13 8.64 -4.48
CA ARG A 78 -11.96 9.75 -4.99
C ARG A 78 -12.30 9.55 -6.45
N GLU A 79 -11.36 9.05 -7.23
CA GLU A 79 -11.58 8.72 -8.64
C GLU A 79 -11.99 7.24 -8.77
N PRO A 80 -12.89 6.92 -9.71
CA PRO A 80 -13.30 5.54 -9.93
C PRO A 80 -12.13 4.69 -10.43
N CYS A 81 -11.93 3.52 -9.86
CA CYS A 81 -11.02 2.53 -10.41
C CYS A 81 -11.65 1.88 -11.66
N ARG A 82 -10.81 1.53 -12.64
CA ARG A 82 -11.24 0.91 -13.91
C ARG A 82 -11.49 -0.58 -13.75
N THR A 83 -10.62 -1.23 -13.02
CA THR A 83 -10.62 -2.70 -12.84
C THR A 83 -10.11 -3.05 -11.47
N VAL A 84 -10.68 -4.08 -10.86
CA VAL A 84 -10.21 -4.65 -9.59
C VAL A 84 -9.94 -6.12 -9.80
N THR A 85 -8.73 -6.55 -9.45
CA THR A 85 -8.27 -7.92 -9.61
C THR A 85 -7.82 -8.48 -8.26
N PRO A 86 -8.59 -9.38 -7.65
CA PRO A 86 -8.11 -10.17 -6.52
C PRO A 86 -6.98 -11.09 -6.96
N ILE A 87 -5.89 -11.08 -6.22
CA ILE A 87 -4.73 -11.92 -6.52
C ILE A 87 -4.81 -13.16 -5.64
N ALA A 88 -5.38 -14.22 -6.22
CA ALA A 88 -5.65 -15.45 -5.47
C ALA A 88 -5.67 -16.68 -6.39
N THR A 89 -5.51 -17.84 -5.76
CA THR A 89 -5.85 -19.16 -6.31
C THR A 89 -7.02 -19.74 -5.53
N ALA A 90 -7.50 -20.93 -5.89
CA ALA A 90 -8.60 -21.60 -5.17
C ALA A 90 -8.31 -21.78 -3.65
N ASP A 91 -7.03 -21.91 -3.28
CA ASP A 91 -6.60 -22.17 -1.92
C ASP A 91 -6.23 -20.89 -1.14
N LEU A 92 -6.21 -19.73 -1.79
CA LEU A 92 -5.80 -18.46 -1.18
C LEU A 92 -6.98 -17.50 -1.06
N LYS A 93 -6.97 -16.74 0.02
CA LYS A 93 -7.99 -15.72 0.28
C LYS A 93 -7.83 -14.54 -0.67
N SER A 94 -8.83 -14.31 -1.50
CA SER A 94 -8.84 -13.26 -2.53
C SER A 94 -8.83 -11.82 -2.00
N TRP A 95 -9.03 -11.63 -0.71
CA TRP A 95 -9.07 -10.33 -0.05
C TRP A 95 -7.78 -9.93 0.68
N HIS A 96 -6.69 -10.72 0.54
CA HIS A 96 -5.38 -10.42 1.14
C HIS A 96 -4.47 -9.61 0.23
N VAL A 97 -4.58 -9.80 -1.08
CA VAL A 97 -3.81 -9.08 -2.11
C VAL A 97 -4.77 -8.69 -3.22
N ILE A 98 -4.95 -7.41 -3.45
CA ILE A 98 -5.91 -6.90 -4.44
C ILE A 98 -5.23 -5.79 -5.24
N ALA A 99 -5.37 -5.83 -6.57
CA ALA A 99 -4.95 -4.76 -7.46
C ALA A 99 -6.16 -3.92 -7.88
N ALA A 100 -6.08 -2.61 -7.70
CA ALA A 100 -7.03 -1.62 -8.24
C ALA A 100 -6.33 -0.80 -9.32
N GLU A 101 -6.87 -0.82 -10.53
CA GLU A 101 -6.31 -0.12 -11.70
C GLU A 101 -7.00 1.24 -11.88
N PHE A 102 -6.22 2.29 -11.87
CA PHE A 102 -6.59 3.65 -12.23
C PHE A 102 -6.08 3.99 -13.64
N ALA A 103 -6.25 5.24 -14.08
CA ALA A 103 -5.81 5.65 -15.42
C ALA A 103 -4.33 5.35 -15.67
N GLU A 104 -3.47 5.83 -14.77
CA GLU A 104 -2.01 5.83 -14.95
C GLU A 104 -1.28 5.06 -13.83
N LEU A 105 -2.02 4.46 -12.88
CA LEU A 105 -1.46 3.80 -11.71
C LEU A 105 -2.22 2.52 -11.39
N THR A 106 -1.50 1.44 -11.13
CA THR A 106 -2.06 0.26 -10.48
C THR A 106 -1.63 0.25 -9.01
N VAL A 107 -2.62 0.24 -8.11
CA VAL A 107 -2.38 0.14 -6.66
C VAL A 107 -2.65 -1.28 -6.21
N PHE A 108 -1.62 -1.95 -5.68
CA PHE A 108 -1.76 -3.20 -4.97
C PHE A 108 -1.92 -2.92 -3.48
N GLY A 109 -3.04 -3.33 -2.92
CA GLY A 109 -3.26 -3.36 -1.48
C GLY A 109 -2.88 -4.72 -0.90
N ILE A 110 -2.08 -4.70 0.15
CA ILE A 110 -1.46 -5.90 0.73
C ILE A 110 -1.84 -6.05 2.20
N TYR A 111 -2.24 -7.28 2.57
CA TYR A 111 -2.32 -7.74 3.96
C TYR A 111 -1.86 -9.20 4.01
N LEU A 112 -0.58 -9.44 4.23
CA LEU A 112 -0.05 -10.80 4.25
C LEU A 112 -0.22 -11.46 5.63
N PRO A 113 -0.42 -12.79 5.68
CA PRO A 113 -0.35 -13.53 6.93
C PRO A 113 0.99 -13.30 7.64
N TRP A 114 0.98 -13.34 8.96
CA TRP A 114 2.18 -13.10 9.74
C TRP A 114 3.15 -14.32 9.76
N ASP A 115 2.70 -15.50 9.41
CA ASP A 115 3.44 -16.76 9.39
C ASP A 115 3.79 -17.26 7.97
N ASP A 116 4.23 -18.50 7.85
CA ASP A 116 4.66 -19.11 6.59
C ASP A 116 3.55 -19.25 5.54
N ARG A 117 2.28 -19.07 5.92
CA ARG A 117 1.14 -19.03 4.99
C ARG A 117 1.21 -17.84 4.01
N LYS A 118 2.13 -16.88 4.21
CA LYS A 118 2.36 -15.77 3.27
C LYS A 118 3.15 -16.18 2.02
N ALA A 119 3.90 -17.29 2.04
CA ALA A 119 4.74 -17.70 0.92
C ALA A 119 4.02 -17.78 -0.44
N PRO A 120 2.84 -18.42 -0.57
CA PRO A 120 2.13 -18.47 -1.82
C PRO A 120 1.57 -17.10 -2.26
N TYR A 121 1.25 -16.19 -1.33
CA TYR A 121 0.86 -14.83 -1.69
C TYR A 121 2.03 -14.04 -2.30
N TRP A 122 3.25 -14.22 -1.77
CA TRP A 122 4.46 -13.64 -2.37
C TRP A 122 4.68 -14.14 -3.80
N ALA A 123 4.52 -15.44 -4.04
CA ALA A 123 4.68 -16.01 -5.38
C ALA A 123 3.69 -15.37 -6.37
N LEU A 124 2.40 -15.31 -6.02
CA LEU A 124 1.38 -14.70 -6.86
C LEU A 124 1.61 -13.20 -7.07
N LEU A 125 2.00 -12.47 -6.03
CA LEU A 125 2.31 -11.04 -6.15
C LEU A 125 3.46 -10.83 -7.14
N HIS A 126 4.53 -11.61 -7.04
CA HIS A 126 5.67 -11.51 -7.96
C HIS A 126 5.25 -11.81 -9.41
N ASP A 127 4.43 -12.84 -9.63
CA ASP A 127 3.92 -13.18 -10.97
C ASP A 127 3.05 -12.04 -11.54
N GLU A 128 2.20 -11.43 -10.72
CA GLU A 128 1.38 -10.29 -11.14
C GLU A 128 2.21 -9.05 -11.45
N LEU A 129 3.23 -8.76 -10.67
CA LEU A 129 4.16 -7.66 -10.92
C LEU A 129 4.96 -7.89 -12.21
N GLN A 130 5.40 -9.13 -12.46
CA GLN A 130 6.07 -9.50 -13.71
C GLN A 130 5.19 -9.22 -14.94
N ARG A 131 3.88 -9.54 -14.85
CA ARG A 131 2.93 -9.30 -15.96
C ARG A 131 2.67 -7.81 -16.19
N ARG A 132 2.95 -6.96 -15.20
CA ARG A 132 2.72 -5.50 -15.26
C ARG A 132 4.00 -4.69 -15.44
N GLN A 133 5.09 -5.33 -15.85
CA GLN A 133 6.33 -4.60 -16.19
C GLN A 133 6.06 -3.50 -17.24
N GLY A 134 6.65 -2.33 -17.04
CA GLY A 134 6.43 -1.15 -17.89
C GLY A 134 5.19 -0.33 -17.55
N ARG A 135 4.38 -0.73 -16.57
CA ARG A 135 3.27 0.07 -16.00
C ARG A 135 3.71 0.73 -14.70
N THR A 136 3.06 1.84 -14.37
CA THR A 136 3.27 2.47 -13.06
C THR A 136 2.51 1.67 -12.01
N VAL A 137 3.24 1.13 -11.03
CA VAL A 137 2.70 0.29 -9.96
C VAL A 137 3.11 0.86 -8.61
N LEU A 138 2.19 0.87 -7.67
CA LEU A 138 2.42 1.07 -6.24
C LEU A 138 1.92 -0.18 -5.49
N VAL A 139 2.78 -0.82 -4.72
CA VAL A 139 2.43 -1.93 -3.83
C VAL A 139 2.53 -1.42 -2.41
N THR A 140 1.43 -1.40 -1.65
CA THR A 140 1.43 -0.85 -0.30
C THR A 140 0.49 -1.61 0.63
N GLY A 141 0.80 -1.62 1.92
CA GLY A 141 0.02 -2.31 2.94
C GLY A 141 0.89 -2.89 4.04
N ASP A 142 0.29 -3.81 4.79
CA ASP A 142 0.95 -4.59 5.82
C ASP A 142 1.49 -5.90 5.23
N PHE A 143 2.79 -5.96 5.08
CA PHE A 143 3.49 -7.14 4.53
C PHE A 143 3.77 -8.21 5.58
N ASN A 144 3.64 -7.86 6.89
CA ASN A 144 4.05 -8.73 7.99
C ASN A 144 5.45 -9.33 7.79
N THR A 145 6.31 -8.62 7.07
CA THR A 145 7.68 -8.97 6.67
C THR A 145 8.49 -7.68 6.67
N GLY A 146 9.78 -7.78 6.93
CA GLY A 146 10.72 -6.66 6.85
C GLY A 146 12.09 -7.12 6.38
N LEU A 147 12.92 -6.15 5.96
CA LEU A 147 14.29 -6.36 5.55
C LEU A 147 15.21 -6.24 6.78
N SER A 148 15.56 -7.38 7.39
CA SER A 148 16.63 -7.52 8.39
C SER A 148 16.73 -6.45 9.53
N ASP A 149 17.95 -6.08 9.88
CA ASP A 149 18.33 -5.38 11.12
C ASP A 149 17.78 -3.95 11.29
N LEU A 150 17.40 -3.27 10.18
CA LEU A 150 16.86 -1.90 10.23
C LEU A 150 15.34 -1.88 10.43
N ASP A 151 14.65 -2.94 10.04
CA ASP A 151 13.19 -3.04 10.08
C ASP A 151 12.68 -3.89 11.27
N GLY A 152 13.57 -4.43 12.10
CA GLY A 152 13.24 -5.27 13.24
C GLY A 152 14.08 -5.00 14.48
N SER A 153 13.62 -5.49 15.61
CA SER A 153 14.31 -5.38 16.90
C SER A 153 15.40 -6.45 17.11
N GLY A 154 15.92 -7.06 16.03
CA GLY A 154 17.00 -8.05 16.05
C GLY A 154 16.57 -9.50 15.73
N GLU A 155 15.29 -9.77 15.50
CA GLU A 155 14.82 -11.04 14.97
C GLU A 155 14.69 -10.98 13.45
N ALA A 156 15.18 -12.04 12.77
CA ALA A 156 15.00 -12.16 11.31
C ALA A 156 13.50 -12.31 10.98
N LEU A 157 12.96 -11.34 10.24
CA LEU A 157 11.60 -11.42 9.76
C LEU A 157 11.49 -12.48 8.65
N LYS A 158 10.45 -13.31 8.74
CA LYS A 158 10.23 -14.39 7.77
C LYS A 158 9.99 -13.82 6.37
N HIS A 159 10.52 -14.49 5.35
CA HIS A 159 10.36 -14.14 3.93
C HIS A 159 11.02 -12.82 3.47
N ALA A 160 12.03 -12.32 4.17
CA ALA A 160 12.81 -11.16 3.74
C ALA A 160 13.37 -11.30 2.30
N ALA A 161 13.78 -12.51 1.90
CA ALA A 161 14.23 -12.78 0.54
C ALA A 161 13.14 -12.57 -0.53
N ALA A 162 11.88 -12.88 -0.20
CA ALA A 162 10.75 -12.61 -1.10
C ALA A 162 10.52 -11.09 -1.25
N MET A 163 10.67 -10.35 -0.16
CA MET A 163 10.58 -8.89 -0.17
C MET A 163 11.72 -8.25 -0.96
N ALA A 164 12.95 -8.73 -0.78
CA ALA A 164 14.11 -8.25 -1.54
C ALA A 164 13.97 -8.47 -3.07
N LYS A 165 13.19 -9.48 -3.49
CA LYS A 165 12.91 -9.71 -4.91
C LYS A 165 12.10 -8.58 -5.58
N MET A 166 11.45 -7.70 -4.82
CA MET A 166 10.71 -6.56 -5.37
C MET A 166 11.62 -5.65 -6.22
N GLU A 167 12.89 -5.45 -5.80
CA GLU A 167 13.86 -4.66 -6.55
C GLU A 167 14.20 -5.29 -7.90
N MET A 168 14.33 -6.63 -7.96
CA MET A 168 14.56 -7.36 -9.20
C MET A 168 13.36 -7.26 -10.18
N LEU A 169 12.17 -6.98 -9.66
CA LEU A 169 10.95 -6.75 -10.42
C LEU A 169 10.77 -5.29 -10.86
N GLY A 170 11.76 -4.45 -10.62
CA GLY A 170 11.75 -3.05 -11.04
C GLY A 170 10.97 -2.13 -10.10
N LEU A 171 10.83 -2.50 -8.82
CA LEU A 171 10.25 -1.65 -7.79
C LEU A 171 11.31 -1.28 -6.75
N TYR A 172 11.12 -0.18 -6.06
CA TYR A 172 11.97 0.21 -4.92
C TYR A 172 11.12 0.74 -3.78
N ASP A 173 11.68 0.71 -2.57
CA ASP A 173 11.11 1.35 -1.37
C ASP A 173 11.58 2.80 -1.29
N PRO A 174 10.74 3.80 -1.63
CA PRO A 174 11.14 5.20 -1.63
C PRO A 174 11.45 5.74 -0.23
N TRP A 175 10.81 5.19 0.81
CA TRP A 175 11.15 5.59 2.17
C TRP A 175 12.57 5.14 2.55
N ARG A 176 12.93 3.88 2.27
CA ARG A 176 14.27 3.35 2.52
C ARG A 176 15.33 4.03 1.66
N ALA A 177 15.00 4.37 0.41
CA ALA A 177 15.89 5.12 -0.48
C ALA A 177 16.22 6.53 0.09
N ALA A 178 15.25 7.19 0.71
CA ALA A 178 15.45 8.49 1.38
C ALA A 178 16.13 8.36 2.77
N HIS A 179 16.01 7.20 3.41
CA HIS A 179 16.48 6.95 4.79
C HIS A 179 17.26 5.63 4.89
N PRO A 180 18.43 5.49 4.22
CA PRO A 180 19.10 4.21 4.02
C PRO A 180 19.54 3.53 5.31
N GLU A 181 19.84 4.28 6.37
CA GLU A 181 20.37 3.76 7.64
C GLU A 181 19.42 3.97 8.83
N VAL A 182 18.27 4.60 8.61
CA VAL A 182 17.35 4.93 9.70
C VAL A 182 16.57 3.68 10.11
N ARG A 183 16.55 3.40 11.41
CA ARG A 183 15.60 2.44 12.00
C ARG A 183 14.23 3.08 12.09
N GLU A 184 13.23 2.39 11.59
CA GLU A 184 11.83 2.83 11.60
C GLU A 184 10.94 1.67 12.01
N PHE A 185 9.94 1.97 12.84
CA PHE A 185 9.02 0.96 13.33
C PHE A 185 7.58 1.41 13.10
N THR A 186 6.84 0.66 12.31
CA THR A 186 5.44 0.96 12.02
C THR A 186 4.48 0.18 12.90
N TRP A 187 4.91 -0.92 13.52
CA TRP A 187 4.10 -1.76 14.40
C TRP A 187 4.65 -1.84 15.81
N GLY A 188 3.74 -1.89 16.79
CA GLY A 188 4.03 -2.08 18.20
C GLY A 188 3.11 -1.30 19.12
N GLN A 189 3.20 -1.54 20.42
CA GLN A 189 2.36 -0.87 21.40
C GLN A 189 2.99 0.44 21.90
N GLY A 190 2.21 1.52 21.87
CA GLY A 190 2.63 2.83 22.35
C GLY A 190 3.90 3.36 21.68
N SER A 191 4.85 3.88 22.45
CA SER A 191 6.14 4.35 21.93
C SER A 191 7.12 3.24 21.56
N ALA A 192 6.89 2.00 22.02
CA ALA A 192 7.73 0.84 21.75
C ALA A 192 7.34 0.19 20.41
N GLY A 193 7.63 0.83 19.28
CA GLY A 193 7.64 0.16 17.99
C GLY A 193 8.73 -0.91 17.95
N THR A 194 8.47 -2.05 17.33
CA THR A 194 9.41 -3.17 17.30
C THR A 194 9.75 -3.63 15.89
N GLN A 195 8.89 -3.33 14.91
CA GLN A 195 9.06 -3.78 13.53
C GLN A 195 8.49 -2.74 12.55
N ARG A 196 9.11 -2.63 11.37
CA ARG A 196 8.56 -1.97 10.21
C ARG A 196 7.92 -3.06 9.35
N LEU A 197 6.60 -3.05 9.27
CA LEU A 197 5.79 -4.05 8.57
C LEU A 197 4.97 -3.44 7.43
N ASP A 198 4.80 -2.12 7.46
CA ASP A 198 4.03 -1.35 6.49
C ASP A 198 4.98 -0.67 5.50
N TYR A 199 4.79 -0.95 4.21
CA TYR A 199 5.68 -0.49 3.15
C TYR A 199 4.92 0.09 1.98
N ALA A 200 5.65 0.88 1.20
CA ALA A 200 5.30 1.26 -0.16
C ALA A 200 6.46 0.89 -1.08
N TYR A 201 6.18 0.11 -2.12
CA TYR A 201 7.10 -0.16 -3.22
C TYR A 201 6.53 0.46 -4.49
N VAL A 202 7.33 1.21 -5.22
CA VAL A 202 6.91 1.90 -6.44
C VAL A 202 7.81 1.55 -7.61
N SER A 203 7.28 1.59 -8.81
CA SER A 203 8.04 1.38 -10.05
C SER A 203 9.24 2.32 -10.15
N GLN A 204 10.40 1.79 -10.56
CA GLN A 204 11.69 2.52 -10.58
C GLN A 204 11.71 3.77 -11.48
N HIS A 205 10.81 3.87 -12.47
CA HIS A 205 10.71 5.07 -13.31
C HIS A 205 10.07 6.26 -12.57
N VAL A 206 9.32 6.02 -11.48
CA VAL A 206 8.89 7.08 -10.57
C VAL A 206 10.09 7.51 -9.74
N LEU A 207 10.76 8.56 -10.18
CA LEU A 207 12.02 8.99 -9.57
C LEU A 207 11.82 9.52 -8.15
N PRO A 208 12.84 9.41 -7.26
CA PRO A 208 12.73 9.84 -5.86
C PRO A 208 12.27 11.28 -5.64
N ARG A 209 12.58 12.21 -6.57
CA ARG A 209 12.14 13.61 -6.49
C ARG A 209 10.64 13.81 -6.70
N HIS A 210 9.93 12.80 -7.22
CA HIS A 210 8.50 12.85 -7.54
C HIS A 210 7.65 12.06 -6.55
N ILE A 211 8.25 11.45 -5.54
CA ILE A 211 7.57 10.69 -4.53
C ILE A 211 8.10 11.04 -3.14
N ASN A 212 7.18 11.22 -2.20
CA ASN A 212 7.49 11.37 -0.79
C ASN A 212 6.73 10.30 0.00
N VAL A 213 7.43 9.63 0.90
CA VAL A 213 6.84 8.63 1.80
C VAL A 213 7.25 8.95 3.23
N HIS A 214 6.27 8.99 4.13
CA HIS A 214 6.52 9.17 5.55
C HIS A 214 5.51 8.38 6.38
N HIS A 215 5.86 8.11 7.64
CA HIS A 215 4.99 7.45 8.61
C HIS A 215 4.40 8.49 9.56
N SER A 216 3.08 8.44 9.77
CA SER A 216 2.43 9.11 10.89
C SER A 216 2.33 8.14 12.06
N HIS A 217 2.97 8.46 13.16
CA HIS A 217 2.94 7.64 14.38
C HIS A 217 1.84 8.08 15.35
N ALA A 218 1.19 9.21 15.10
CA ALA A 218 0.18 9.77 15.99
C ALA A 218 -0.95 8.78 16.28
N GLU A 219 -1.39 8.05 15.28
CA GLU A 219 -2.48 7.08 15.35
C GLU A 219 -2.09 5.84 16.18
N ARG A 220 -0.83 5.41 16.07
CA ARG A 220 -0.28 4.32 16.89
C ARG A 220 -0.06 4.77 18.34
N LEU A 221 0.49 5.94 18.53
CA LEU A 221 0.76 6.50 19.86
C LEU A 221 -0.52 6.80 20.63
N SER A 222 -1.59 7.20 19.95
CA SER A 222 -2.92 7.42 20.55
C SER A 222 -3.71 6.13 20.81
N GLY A 223 -3.23 4.98 20.29
CA GLY A 223 -3.94 3.70 20.39
C GLY A 223 -5.09 3.55 19.39
N THR A 224 -5.23 4.45 18.42
CA THR A 224 -6.22 4.33 17.33
C THR A 224 -5.96 3.09 16.48
N SER A 225 -4.69 2.73 16.27
CA SER A 225 -4.24 1.42 15.81
C SER A 225 -2.97 1.02 16.56
N ASP A 226 -2.50 -0.22 16.41
CA ASP A 226 -1.15 -0.65 16.78
C ASP A 226 -0.15 -0.51 15.60
N HIS A 227 -0.63 -0.04 14.44
CA HIS A 227 0.17 0.34 13.29
C HIS A 227 0.19 1.86 13.08
N SER A 228 1.33 2.36 12.63
CA SER A 228 1.49 3.71 12.11
C SER A 228 0.87 3.81 10.72
N MET A 229 0.37 4.99 10.38
CA MET A 229 -0.15 5.26 9.06
C MET A 229 1.01 5.55 8.10
N LEU A 230 1.00 4.93 6.92
CA LEU A 230 1.95 5.19 5.85
C LEU A 230 1.31 6.15 4.84
N ILE A 231 1.98 7.26 4.56
CA ILE A 231 1.49 8.31 3.68
C ILE A 231 2.44 8.43 2.50
N VAL A 232 1.90 8.21 1.30
CA VAL A 232 2.61 8.31 0.03
C VAL A 232 2.06 9.51 -0.74
N THR A 233 2.92 10.38 -1.21
CA THR A 233 2.55 11.51 -2.08
C THR A 233 3.34 11.39 -3.36
N ILE A 234 2.67 11.29 -4.52
CA ILE A 234 3.27 11.15 -5.84
C ILE A 234 2.85 12.33 -6.70
N ASP A 235 3.79 12.96 -7.38
CA ASP A 235 3.49 13.99 -8.38
C ASP A 235 2.72 13.37 -9.55
N SER A 236 1.56 13.90 -9.92
CA SER A 236 0.73 13.33 -10.99
C SER A 236 1.46 13.24 -12.34
N ALA A 237 2.37 14.16 -12.62
CA ALA A 237 3.22 14.11 -13.82
C ALA A 237 4.14 12.89 -13.87
N ALA A 238 4.49 12.29 -12.73
CA ALA A 238 5.34 11.10 -12.67
C ALA A 238 4.56 9.79 -12.87
N LEU A 239 3.24 9.87 -12.91
CA LEU A 239 2.37 8.72 -13.17
C LEU A 239 2.14 8.49 -14.67
N GLU A 240 2.38 9.52 -15.50
CA GLU A 240 2.27 9.39 -16.95
C GLU A 240 3.29 8.36 -17.46
N PRO A 241 2.89 7.44 -18.35
CA PRO A 241 3.83 6.49 -18.92
C PRO A 241 4.95 7.24 -19.65
N ALA A 242 6.19 6.77 -19.48
CA ALA A 242 7.30 7.32 -20.26
C ALA A 242 6.96 7.23 -21.77
N PRO A 243 7.21 8.29 -22.57
CA PRO A 243 6.94 8.26 -24.00
C PRO A 243 7.62 7.03 -24.61
N ARG A 244 6.86 6.26 -25.40
CA ARG A 244 7.41 5.09 -26.07
C ARG A 244 8.54 5.56 -26.99
N ALA A 245 9.61 4.78 -27.05
CA ALA A 245 10.79 5.12 -27.89
C ALA A 245 10.44 5.35 -29.39
N SER A 246 9.24 4.95 -29.84
CA SER A 246 8.70 5.22 -31.18
C SER A 246 8.08 6.61 -31.36
N GLU A 247 7.91 7.39 -30.27
CA GLU A 247 7.31 8.74 -30.30
C GLU A 247 8.36 9.85 -30.19
N ILE A 248 9.64 9.48 -30.13
CA ILE A 248 10.75 10.45 -30.22
C ILE A 248 10.93 10.75 -31.71
N GLU A 249 10.38 11.87 -32.19
CA GLU A 249 10.70 12.36 -33.53
C GLU A 249 12.21 12.52 -33.67
N PRO A 250 12.82 12.04 -34.78
CA PRO A 250 14.25 12.26 -35.00
C PRO A 250 14.51 13.76 -35.04
N VAL A 251 15.45 14.24 -34.23
CA VAL A 251 15.94 15.62 -34.31
C VAL A 251 16.49 15.78 -35.72
N GLU A 252 15.85 16.59 -36.58
CA GLU A 252 16.43 16.99 -37.88
C GLU A 252 17.80 17.65 -37.62
N GLU A 253 18.85 16.99 -38.04
CA GLU A 253 20.16 17.62 -38.14
C GLU A 253 20.04 18.77 -39.15
N VAL A 254 20.04 19.99 -38.65
CA VAL A 254 20.20 21.19 -39.49
C VAL A 254 21.63 21.23 -39.94
N VAL A 255 21.86 20.93 -41.24
CA VAL A 255 23.10 21.07 -41.96
C VAL A 255 23.36 22.54 -42.27
#